data_109ff73397fa6db17b06835802b9ea11
#
_entry.id   109ff73397fa6db17b06835802b9ea11
#
_cell.length_a   1.000
_cell.length_b   1.000
_cell.length_c   1.000
_cell.angle_alpha   90.00
_cell.angle_beta   90.00
_cell.angle_gamma   90.00
#
_symmetry.space_group_name_H-M   'P 1'
#
loop_
_entity.id
_entity.type
_entity.pdbx_description
1 polymer ?
#
loop_
_entity_poly.entity_id
_entity_poly.type
_entity_poly.pdbx_seq_one_letter_code
_entity_poly.pdbx_strand_id
1 'polypeptide(L)'
;MGRKDFRSFKEVLRSVADRKAAAAKARFAAADPTAEKPRDVYVGACEAIAQTLIPDGFRYLKSRQALDRTVGVFVHRVSFKSSRNNIPGQSVVMWMYANVQCKELATWRSRQSTSLRTGDWAAGGMVHLLTGEHAMIEWQLADPKSRSAAIANAQAFSRTVVLGYFKLFEDPLRTVAELLKAPINAFSIGDQIEFVLCFAGPREASQVLQRFVDLRSDLHGDMHRAIERVERKGLPEYAPTGYADVVAWVHKAYRLEADIG
;
A
#
# COMPACT_ATOMS: atom_id res chain seq x y z
N MET A 1 -50.23 15.82 -11.19
CA MET A 1 -48.76 15.81 -11.40
C MET A 1 -48.11 15.58 -10.04
N GLY A 2 -47.67 14.32 -9.74
CA GLY A 2 -47.26 13.91 -8.39
C GLY A 2 -45.90 14.47 -8.01
N ARG A 3 -45.80 15.00 -6.80
CA ARG A 3 -44.53 15.35 -6.13
C ARG A 3 -43.69 14.08 -6.02
N LYS A 4 -42.57 14.00 -6.75
CA LYS A 4 -41.53 12.99 -6.50
C LYS A 4 -40.91 13.33 -5.14
N ASP A 5 -41.13 12.47 -4.16
CA ASP A 5 -40.45 12.54 -2.86
C ASP A 5 -38.93 12.38 -3.08
N PHE A 6 -38.22 13.48 -3.07
CA PHE A 6 -36.75 13.49 -2.99
C PHE A 6 -36.37 13.10 -1.55
N ARG A 7 -36.16 11.80 -1.31
CA ARG A 7 -35.49 11.37 -0.09
C ARG A 7 -34.13 12.06 -0.01
N SER A 8 -33.82 12.65 1.14
CA SER A 8 -32.53 13.29 1.33
C SER A 8 -31.40 12.27 1.13
N PHE A 9 -30.25 12.68 0.60
CA PHE A 9 -29.08 11.84 0.42
C PHE A 9 -28.71 11.09 1.73
N LYS A 10 -28.92 11.74 2.87
CA LYS A 10 -28.71 11.19 4.21
C LYS A 10 -29.65 10.02 4.54
N GLU A 11 -30.92 10.10 4.11
CA GLU A 11 -31.90 9.00 4.28
C GLU A 11 -31.58 7.81 3.37
N VAL A 12 -31.11 8.07 2.15
CA VAL A 12 -30.65 7.01 1.24
C VAL A 12 -29.45 6.27 1.83
N LEU A 13 -28.45 7.00 2.34
CA LEU A 13 -27.26 6.40 2.98
C LEU A 13 -27.66 5.59 4.21
N ARG A 14 -28.58 6.10 5.05
CA ARG A 14 -29.07 5.39 6.23
C ARG A 14 -29.80 4.11 5.86
N SER A 15 -30.70 4.16 4.87
CA SER A 15 -31.41 2.97 4.37
C SER A 15 -30.47 1.91 3.78
N VAL A 16 -29.36 2.31 3.13
CA VAL A 16 -28.34 1.40 2.63
C VAL A 16 -27.56 0.77 3.79
N ALA A 17 -27.20 1.57 4.79
CA ALA A 17 -26.51 1.08 5.99
C ALA A 17 -27.37 0.08 6.78
N ASP A 18 -28.66 0.38 6.97
CA ASP A 18 -29.62 -0.50 7.69
C ASP A 18 -29.82 -1.83 6.94
N ARG A 19 -29.95 -1.79 5.61
CA ARG A 19 -30.02 -3.01 4.77
C ARG A 19 -28.75 -3.85 4.86
N LYS A 20 -27.57 -3.23 4.82
CA LYS A 20 -26.31 -3.94 5.00
C LYS A 20 -26.18 -4.57 6.39
N ALA A 21 -26.60 -3.86 7.43
CA ALA A 21 -26.60 -4.37 8.81
C ALA A 21 -27.57 -5.54 8.98
N ALA A 22 -28.79 -5.45 8.43
CA ALA A 22 -29.76 -6.53 8.46
C ALA A 22 -29.27 -7.77 7.68
N ALA A 23 -28.69 -7.59 6.51
CA ALA A 23 -28.12 -8.68 5.73
C ALA A 23 -26.92 -9.35 6.44
N ALA A 24 -26.06 -8.56 7.11
CA ALA A 24 -24.97 -9.09 7.91
C ALA A 24 -25.52 -9.91 9.10
N LYS A 25 -26.51 -9.39 9.81
CA LYS A 25 -27.16 -10.10 10.93
C LYS A 25 -27.81 -11.41 10.49
N ALA A 26 -28.50 -11.44 9.35
CA ALA A 26 -29.09 -12.64 8.77
C ALA A 26 -28.01 -13.69 8.40
N ARG A 27 -26.90 -13.27 7.82
CA ARG A 27 -25.76 -14.16 7.50
C ARG A 27 -25.14 -14.77 8.76
N PHE A 28 -24.97 -13.97 9.83
CA PHE A 28 -24.47 -14.47 11.11
C PHE A 28 -25.43 -15.46 11.76
N ALA A 29 -26.74 -15.23 11.67
CA ALA A 29 -27.75 -16.14 12.20
C ALA A 29 -27.80 -17.50 11.46
N ALA A 30 -27.38 -17.53 10.20
CA ALA A 30 -27.28 -18.75 9.39
C ALA A 30 -25.91 -19.45 9.51
N ALA A 31 -25.00 -18.95 10.35
CA ALA A 31 -23.69 -19.57 10.54
C ALA A 31 -23.82 -20.90 11.30
N ASP A 32 -23.04 -21.90 10.90
CA ASP A 32 -22.93 -23.16 11.61
C ASP A 32 -22.30 -22.92 13.01
N PRO A 33 -23.03 -23.20 14.10
CA PRO A 33 -22.53 -22.97 15.45
C PRO A 33 -21.34 -23.89 15.82
N THR A 34 -21.13 -24.99 15.07
CA THR A 34 -20.03 -25.92 15.28
C THR A 34 -18.78 -25.55 14.47
N ALA A 35 -18.85 -24.59 13.56
CA ALA A 35 -17.73 -24.16 12.76
C ALA A 35 -16.68 -23.43 13.59
N GLU A 36 -15.42 -23.60 13.20
CA GLU A 36 -14.28 -22.91 13.82
C GLU A 36 -14.47 -21.39 13.79
N LYS A 37 -14.07 -20.74 14.88
CA LYS A 37 -14.15 -19.27 14.97
C LYS A 37 -13.27 -18.62 13.90
N PRO A 38 -13.77 -17.64 13.14
CA PRO A 38 -13.00 -16.97 12.08
C PRO A 38 -11.65 -16.43 12.55
N ARG A 39 -11.59 -15.94 13.80
CA ARG A 39 -10.34 -15.45 14.39
C ARG A 39 -9.30 -16.54 14.54
N ASP A 40 -9.68 -17.73 15.00
CA ASP A 40 -8.74 -18.83 15.25
C ASP A 40 -8.21 -19.37 13.92
N VAL A 41 -9.08 -19.53 12.93
CA VAL A 41 -8.71 -19.87 11.55
C VAL A 41 -7.73 -18.86 10.97
N TYR A 42 -8.03 -17.58 11.09
CA TYR A 42 -7.16 -16.51 10.59
C TYR A 42 -5.81 -16.47 11.30
N VAL A 43 -5.79 -16.54 12.63
CA VAL A 43 -4.54 -16.54 13.42
C VAL A 43 -3.67 -17.75 13.08
N GLY A 44 -4.27 -18.94 12.99
CA GLY A 44 -3.56 -20.15 12.59
C GLY A 44 -2.91 -20.06 11.20
N ALA A 45 -3.64 -19.47 10.24
CA ALA A 45 -3.09 -19.21 8.91
C ALA A 45 -1.92 -18.21 8.94
N CYS A 46 -2.04 -17.12 9.71
CA CYS A 46 -0.95 -16.15 9.87
C CYS A 46 0.28 -16.81 10.47
N GLU A 47 0.13 -17.64 11.50
CA GLU A 47 1.23 -18.38 12.12
C GLU A 47 1.89 -19.36 11.14
N ALA A 48 1.09 -20.10 10.38
CA ALA A 48 1.60 -21.04 9.37
C ALA A 48 2.41 -20.34 8.28
N ILE A 49 1.92 -19.19 7.80
CA ILE A 49 2.66 -18.39 6.79
C ILE A 49 3.92 -17.79 7.43
N ALA A 50 3.86 -17.31 8.67
CA ALA A 50 4.99 -16.73 9.36
C ALA A 50 6.16 -17.73 9.48
N GLN A 51 5.90 -19.01 9.73
CA GLN A 51 6.94 -20.04 9.84
C GLN A 51 7.82 -20.13 8.59
N THR A 52 7.30 -19.82 7.40
CA THR A 52 8.06 -19.87 6.16
C THR A 52 9.05 -18.71 5.98
N LEU A 53 8.85 -17.60 6.70
CA LEU A 53 9.69 -16.41 6.61
C LEU A 53 10.69 -16.28 7.78
N ILE A 54 10.51 -17.02 8.86
CA ILE A 54 11.45 -17.03 10.00
C ILE A 54 12.88 -17.40 9.59
N PRO A 55 13.12 -18.41 8.73
CA PRO A 55 14.46 -18.73 8.25
C PRO A 55 15.14 -17.60 7.48
N ASP A 56 14.36 -16.69 6.90
CA ASP A 56 14.85 -15.49 6.19
C ASP A 56 15.09 -14.29 7.15
N GLY A 57 15.12 -14.54 8.47
CA GLY A 57 15.44 -13.55 9.50
C GLY A 57 14.24 -12.70 9.97
N PHE A 58 13.01 -13.06 9.60
CA PHE A 58 11.83 -12.38 10.11
C PHE A 58 11.45 -12.85 11.50
N ARG A 59 11.01 -11.93 12.35
CA ARG A 59 10.45 -12.19 13.67
C ARG A 59 8.94 -11.99 13.65
N TYR A 60 8.17 -13.01 14.01
CA TYR A 60 6.72 -12.90 14.08
C TYR A 60 6.26 -12.18 15.35
N LEU A 61 5.42 -11.17 15.16
CA LEU A 61 4.80 -10.35 16.20
C LEU A 61 3.34 -10.74 16.33
N LYS A 62 3.08 -11.77 17.14
CA LYS A 62 1.76 -12.40 17.28
C LYS A 62 0.63 -11.39 17.61
N SER A 63 0.89 -10.41 18.48
CA SER A 63 -0.13 -9.40 18.88
C SER A 63 -0.54 -8.47 17.74
N ARG A 64 0.32 -8.31 16.73
CA ARG A 64 0.10 -7.42 15.57
C ARG A 64 -0.26 -8.18 14.30
N GLN A 65 -0.17 -9.52 14.32
CA GLN A 65 -0.27 -10.37 13.13
C GLN A 65 0.67 -9.86 12.03
N ALA A 66 1.94 -9.67 12.37
CA ALA A 66 2.96 -9.11 11.49
C ALA A 66 4.32 -9.78 11.70
N LEU A 67 5.17 -9.70 10.68
CA LEU A 67 6.58 -10.11 10.75
C LEU A 67 7.44 -8.90 10.42
N ASP A 68 8.50 -8.71 11.19
CA ASP A 68 9.49 -7.67 10.96
C ASP A 68 10.88 -8.29 10.76
N ARG A 69 11.64 -7.73 9.81
CA ARG A 69 13.06 -8.00 9.59
C ARG A 69 13.79 -6.68 9.42
N THR A 70 14.87 -6.45 10.16
CA THR A 70 15.73 -5.27 9.98
C THR A 70 16.90 -5.63 9.07
N VAL A 71 17.14 -4.83 8.04
CA VAL A 71 18.27 -4.96 7.12
C VAL A 71 18.84 -3.56 6.89
N GLY A 72 20.04 -3.30 7.38
CA GLY A 72 20.64 -1.96 7.34
C GLY A 72 19.72 -0.91 7.96
N VAL A 73 19.37 0.09 7.17
CA VAL A 73 18.48 1.21 7.57
C VAL A 73 17.00 0.89 7.44
N PHE A 74 16.66 -0.26 6.87
CA PHE A 74 15.28 -0.64 6.57
C PHE A 74 14.69 -1.58 7.60
N VAL A 75 13.39 -1.46 7.79
CA VAL A 75 12.55 -2.47 8.43
C VAL A 75 11.56 -2.99 7.38
N HIS A 76 11.72 -4.24 7.01
CA HIS A 76 10.80 -4.98 6.15
C HIS A 76 9.69 -5.55 7.01
N ARG A 77 8.44 -5.21 6.70
CA ARG A 77 7.27 -5.66 7.43
C ARG A 77 6.29 -6.38 6.54
N VAL A 78 5.97 -7.62 6.88
CA VAL A 78 4.79 -8.32 6.35
C VAL A 78 3.70 -8.24 7.40
N SER A 79 2.49 -7.80 7.04
CA SER A 79 1.36 -7.77 7.95
C SER A 79 0.12 -8.40 7.34
N PHE A 80 -0.64 -9.08 8.18
CA PHE A 80 -1.87 -9.74 7.79
C PHE A 80 -3.06 -8.92 8.27
N LYS A 81 -4.11 -8.88 7.45
CA LYS A 81 -5.39 -8.26 7.80
C LYS A 81 -6.51 -9.24 7.48
N SER A 82 -7.58 -9.13 8.25
CA SER A 82 -8.76 -9.97 8.09
C SER A 82 -9.99 -9.11 7.88
N SER A 83 -10.96 -9.63 7.15
CA SER A 83 -12.25 -8.96 6.97
C SER A 83 -12.97 -8.82 8.32
N ARG A 84 -13.65 -7.70 8.52
CA ARG A 84 -14.59 -7.52 9.65
C ARG A 84 -15.88 -8.30 9.46
N ASN A 85 -16.16 -8.74 8.23
CA ASN A 85 -17.38 -9.45 7.85
C ASN A 85 -17.17 -10.97 7.72
N ASN A 86 -16.16 -11.51 8.40
CA ASN A 86 -15.92 -12.95 8.42
C ASN A 86 -17.05 -13.68 9.17
N ILE A 87 -17.48 -14.83 8.63
CA ILE A 87 -18.58 -15.64 9.12
C ILE A 87 -18.10 -17.08 9.32
N PRO A 88 -18.30 -17.70 10.49
CA PRO A 88 -17.90 -19.08 10.76
C PRO A 88 -18.37 -20.03 9.65
N GLY A 89 -17.48 -20.88 9.14
CA GLY A 89 -17.78 -21.87 8.10
C GLY A 89 -18.14 -21.33 6.70
N GLN A 90 -18.33 -20.02 6.54
CA GLN A 90 -18.76 -19.42 5.27
C GLN A 90 -17.69 -18.53 4.63
N SER A 91 -17.09 -17.64 5.41
CA SER A 91 -16.13 -16.67 4.89
C SER A 91 -15.11 -16.29 5.95
N VAL A 92 -13.83 -16.54 5.67
CA VAL A 92 -12.71 -16.03 6.46
C VAL A 92 -11.66 -15.53 5.47
N VAL A 93 -11.67 -14.22 5.23
CA VAL A 93 -10.79 -13.56 4.26
C VAL A 93 -9.54 -13.05 4.94
N MET A 94 -8.39 -13.31 4.35
CA MET A 94 -7.10 -12.77 4.73
C MET A 94 -6.50 -11.96 3.58
N TRP A 95 -5.92 -10.80 3.93
CA TRP A 95 -5.08 -9.99 3.05
C TRP A 95 -3.67 -9.88 3.63
N MET A 96 -2.71 -9.73 2.73
CA MET A 96 -1.31 -9.51 3.09
C MET A 96 -0.82 -8.17 2.57
N TYR A 97 0.00 -7.51 3.38
CA TYR A 97 0.70 -6.27 3.05
C TYR A 97 2.19 -6.48 3.24
N ALA A 98 2.98 -5.92 2.35
CA ALA A 98 4.43 -5.86 2.48
C ALA A 98 4.86 -4.40 2.43
N ASN A 99 5.55 -3.96 3.48
CA ASN A 99 5.92 -2.57 3.69
C ASN A 99 7.39 -2.45 4.01
N VAL A 100 8.00 -1.39 3.52
CA VAL A 100 9.37 -0.99 3.83
C VAL A 100 9.31 0.31 4.63
N GLN A 101 9.93 0.31 5.78
CA GLN A 101 10.09 1.47 6.65
C GLN A 101 11.56 1.87 6.70
N CYS A 102 11.86 3.18 6.79
CA CYS A 102 13.20 3.72 6.84
C CYS A 102 13.26 4.92 7.79
N LYS A 103 13.94 4.76 8.93
CA LYS A 103 14.07 5.82 9.94
C LYS A 103 14.90 7.01 9.45
N GLU A 104 15.88 6.77 8.59
CA GLU A 104 16.69 7.83 8.00
C GLU A 104 15.86 8.72 7.10
N LEU A 105 14.96 8.13 6.30
CA LEU A 105 14.01 8.87 5.48
C LEU A 105 13.04 9.68 6.36
N ALA A 106 12.56 9.13 7.48
CA ALA A 106 11.73 9.87 8.42
C ALA A 106 12.48 11.07 9.02
N THR A 107 13.75 10.87 9.40
CA THR A 107 14.61 11.93 9.90
C THR A 107 14.88 13.01 8.84
N TRP A 108 15.13 12.60 7.59
CA TRP A 108 15.29 13.53 6.49
C TRP A 108 14.01 14.36 6.26
N ARG A 109 12.83 13.69 6.19
CA ARG A 109 11.53 14.34 6.04
C ARG A 109 11.26 15.38 7.15
N SER A 110 11.58 15.06 8.39
CA SER A 110 11.36 15.96 9.53
C SER A 110 12.20 17.24 9.51
N ARG A 111 13.27 17.27 8.71
CA ARG A 111 14.13 18.46 8.52
C ARG A 111 13.69 19.31 7.34
N GLN A 112 12.79 18.81 6.48
CA GLN A 112 12.27 19.59 5.37
C GLN A 112 11.22 20.58 5.88
N SER A 113 11.16 21.78 5.28
CA SER A 113 10.09 22.74 5.54
C SER A 113 8.73 22.21 5.09
N THR A 114 8.74 21.29 4.11
CA THR A 114 7.58 20.60 3.59
C THR A 114 7.98 19.23 3.06
N SER A 115 7.12 18.22 3.21
CA SER A 115 7.31 16.86 2.69
C SER A 115 5.96 16.26 2.32
N LEU A 116 5.97 15.32 1.36
CA LEU A 116 4.73 14.63 0.93
C LEU A 116 4.16 13.72 2.01
N ARG A 117 5.01 13.21 2.88
CA ARG A 117 4.61 12.34 4.00
C ARG A 117 5.38 12.66 5.26
N THR A 118 4.79 12.27 6.36
CA THR A 118 5.48 12.17 7.65
C THR A 118 5.78 10.71 7.97
N GLY A 119 6.78 10.48 8.84
CA GLY A 119 7.12 9.14 9.34
C GLY A 119 8.04 8.34 8.43
N ASP A 120 8.19 7.07 8.79
CA ASP A 120 9.22 6.15 8.30
C ASP A 120 8.80 5.30 7.09
N TRP A 121 7.58 5.45 6.60
CA TRP A 121 7.12 4.74 5.41
C TRP A 121 7.96 5.11 4.19
N ALA A 122 8.57 4.11 3.56
CA ALA A 122 9.27 4.27 2.28
C ALA A 122 8.41 3.74 1.13
N ALA A 123 8.11 2.44 1.13
CA ALA A 123 7.46 1.78 0.01
C ALA A 123 6.55 0.64 0.48
N GLY A 124 5.72 0.10 -0.41
CA GLY A 124 4.90 -1.08 -0.16
C GLY A 124 3.40 -0.83 -0.21
N GLY A 125 2.64 -1.85 0.17
CA GLY A 125 1.18 -1.84 0.13
C GLY A 125 0.60 -3.24 0.21
N MET A 126 -0.62 -3.39 -0.29
CA MET A 126 -1.20 -4.72 -0.52
C MET A 126 -0.36 -5.48 -1.53
N VAL A 127 -0.15 -6.76 -1.29
CA VAL A 127 0.85 -7.53 -2.05
C VAL A 127 0.60 -7.66 -3.55
N HIS A 128 -0.65 -7.52 -4.03
CA HIS A 128 -0.92 -7.46 -5.47
C HIS A 128 -0.27 -6.24 -6.15
N LEU A 129 -0.11 -5.12 -5.43
CA LEU A 129 0.54 -3.93 -5.96
C LEU A 129 2.03 -4.13 -6.21
N LEU A 130 2.67 -5.12 -5.56
CA LEU A 130 4.10 -5.42 -5.77
C LEU A 130 4.38 -5.99 -7.16
N THR A 131 3.40 -6.68 -7.75
CA THR A 131 3.48 -7.27 -9.10
C THR A 131 2.98 -6.33 -10.20
N GLY A 132 2.45 -5.16 -9.83
CA GLY A 132 1.78 -4.24 -10.77
C GLY A 132 0.36 -4.67 -11.14
N GLU A 133 -0.17 -5.71 -10.50
CA GLU A 133 -1.53 -6.16 -10.71
C GLU A 133 -2.56 -5.23 -10.08
N HIS A 134 -3.70 -5.05 -10.75
CA HIS A 134 -4.82 -4.27 -10.23
C HIS A 134 -5.81 -5.10 -9.42
N ALA A 135 -5.87 -6.41 -9.69
CA ALA A 135 -6.78 -7.32 -9.00
C ALA A 135 -6.27 -7.61 -7.58
N MET A 136 -7.10 -7.33 -6.59
CA MET A 136 -6.77 -7.59 -5.19
C MET A 136 -6.60 -9.10 -4.95
N ILE A 137 -5.46 -9.48 -4.36
CA ILE A 137 -5.21 -10.85 -3.94
C ILE A 137 -5.76 -11.02 -2.52
N GLU A 138 -6.62 -12.03 -2.35
CA GLU A 138 -7.17 -12.42 -1.07
C GLU A 138 -7.18 -13.95 -0.94
N TRP A 139 -7.05 -14.44 0.30
CA TRP A 139 -7.08 -15.86 0.61
C TRP A 139 -8.32 -16.17 1.43
N GLN A 140 -9.17 -17.07 0.89
CA GLN A 140 -10.33 -17.62 1.58
C GLN A 140 -9.91 -18.82 2.43
N LEU A 141 -10.22 -18.75 3.73
CA LEU A 141 -9.77 -19.72 4.72
C LEU A 141 -10.92 -20.47 5.41
N ALA A 142 -12.17 -20.15 5.08
CA ALA A 142 -13.33 -20.70 5.78
C ALA A 142 -13.49 -22.22 5.57
N ASP A 143 -13.33 -22.68 4.33
CA ASP A 143 -13.47 -24.08 3.98
C ASP A 143 -12.24 -24.90 4.41
N PRO A 144 -12.36 -25.86 5.33
CA PRO A 144 -11.23 -26.68 5.77
C PRO A 144 -10.56 -27.49 4.64
N LYS A 145 -11.31 -27.84 3.58
CA LYS A 145 -10.79 -28.65 2.47
C LYS A 145 -9.82 -27.85 1.60
N SER A 146 -10.10 -26.57 1.35
CA SER A 146 -9.30 -25.70 0.50
C SER A 146 -8.31 -24.82 1.29
N ARG A 147 -8.47 -24.73 2.63
CA ARG A 147 -7.66 -23.89 3.51
C ARG A 147 -6.16 -24.15 3.40
N SER A 148 -5.77 -25.42 3.41
CA SER A 148 -4.35 -25.79 3.32
C SER A 148 -3.72 -25.33 2.01
N ALA A 149 -4.46 -25.43 0.89
CA ALA A 149 -4.00 -24.95 -0.40
C ALA A 149 -3.90 -23.41 -0.44
N ALA A 150 -4.86 -22.70 0.18
CA ALA A 150 -4.82 -21.24 0.29
C ALA A 150 -3.61 -20.77 1.11
N ILE A 151 -3.31 -21.44 2.24
CA ILE A 151 -2.14 -21.15 3.06
C ILE A 151 -0.85 -21.43 2.26
N ALA A 152 -0.75 -22.58 1.59
CA ALA A 152 0.41 -22.93 0.78
C ALA A 152 0.65 -21.91 -0.36
N ASN A 153 -0.42 -21.44 -1.00
CA ASN A 153 -0.34 -20.37 -2.00
C ASN A 153 0.20 -19.06 -1.40
N ALA A 154 -0.32 -18.64 -0.24
CA ALA A 154 0.17 -17.44 0.46
C ALA A 154 1.65 -17.57 0.89
N GLN A 155 2.08 -18.76 1.32
CA GLN A 155 3.47 -19.06 1.63
C GLN A 155 4.37 -18.95 0.39
N ALA A 156 3.97 -19.57 -0.73
CA ALA A 156 4.70 -19.48 -1.98
C ALA A 156 4.81 -18.04 -2.46
N PHE A 157 3.70 -17.30 -2.43
CA PHE A 157 3.68 -15.87 -2.79
C PHE A 157 4.62 -15.04 -1.91
N SER A 158 4.62 -15.29 -0.60
CA SER A 158 5.52 -14.60 0.33
C SER A 158 6.99 -14.83 -0.02
N ARG A 159 7.38 -16.06 -0.36
CA ARG A 159 8.76 -16.40 -0.71
C ARG A 159 9.19 -15.87 -2.08
N THR A 160 8.32 -15.91 -3.08
CA THR A 160 8.67 -15.51 -4.45
C THR A 160 8.53 -14.01 -4.67
N VAL A 161 7.38 -13.44 -4.32
CA VAL A 161 7.06 -12.04 -4.61
C VAL A 161 7.53 -11.12 -3.47
N VAL A 162 7.12 -11.40 -2.23
CA VAL A 162 7.39 -10.48 -1.11
C VAL A 162 8.87 -10.40 -0.78
N LEU A 163 9.58 -11.54 -0.69
CA LEU A 163 11.03 -11.52 -0.48
C LEU A 163 11.77 -10.92 -1.67
N GLY A 164 11.32 -11.19 -2.91
CA GLY A 164 11.86 -10.56 -4.11
C GLY A 164 11.75 -9.04 -4.07
N TYR A 165 10.59 -8.52 -3.65
CA TYR A 165 10.38 -7.10 -3.47
C TYR A 165 11.30 -6.50 -2.40
N PHE A 166 11.45 -7.14 -1.24
CA PHE A 166 12.31 -6.66 -0.17
C PHE A 166 13.79 -6.61 -0.53
N LYS A 167 14.25 -7.47 -1.45
CA LYS A 167 15.64 -7.43 -1.96
C LYS A 167 15.98 -6.11 -2.66
N LEU A 168 15.00 -5.40 -3.19
CA LEU A 168 15.19 -4.07 -3.78
C LEU A 168 15.55 -3.01 -2.71
N PHE A 169 15.30 -3.31 -1.43
CA PHE A 169 15.46 -2.42 -0.27
C PHE A 169 16.40 -3.01 0.78
N GLU A 170 17.52 -3.59 0.37
CA GLU A 170 18.56 -4.07 1.29
C GLU A 170 19.68 -3.04 1.46
N ASP A 171 19.87 -2.19 0.46
CA ASP A 171 20.84 -1.09 0.45
C ASP A 171 20.24 0.15 -0.22
N PRO A 172 20.30 1.36 0.38
CA PRO A 172 19.69 2.55 -0.17
C PRO A 172 20.23 2.94 -1.54
N LEU A 173 21.56 2.87 -1.76
CA LEU A 173 22.16 3.27 -3.03
C LEU A 173 21.82 2.28 -4.14
N ARG A 174 21.70 1.01 -3.79
CA ARG A 174 21.19 -0.01 -4.73
C ARG A 174 19.73 0.26 -5.09
N THR A 175 18.88 0.62 -4.12
CA THR A 175 17.50 1.01 -4.39
C THR A 175 17.44 2.21 -5.34
N VAL A 176 18.28 3.24 -5.11
CA VAL A 176 18.39 4.39 -6.01
C VAL A 176 18.81 3.95 -7.41
N ALA A 177 19.81 3.06 -7.53
CA ALA A 177 20.27 2.56 -8.83
C ALA A 177 19.15 1.80 -9.59
N GLU A 178 18.28 1.06 -8.89
CA GLU A 178 17.11 0.44 -9.52
C GLU A 178 16.06 1.49 -9.93
N LEU A 179 15.79 2.50 -9.11
CA LEU A 179 14.88 3.61 -9.43
C LEU A 179 15.35 4.41 -10.65
N LEU A 180 16.67 4.55 -10.84
CA LEU A 180 17.24 5.18 -12.03
C LEU A 180 17.05 4.34 -13.30
N LYS A 181 16.79 3.04 -13.21
CA LYS A 181 16.49 2.16 -14.35
C LYS A 181 15.01 2.10 -14.66
N ALA A 182 14.16 1.93 -13.64
CA ALA A 182 12.71 1.79 -13.79
C ALA A 182 11.97 2.14 -12.48
N PRO A 183 10.70 2.58 -12.55
CA PRO A 183 9.86 2.70 -11.37
C PRO A 183 9.71 1.36 -10.64
N ILE A 184 9.74 1.40 -9.31
CA ILE A 184 9.47 0.23 -8.48
C ILE A 184 7.97 0.22 -8.14
N ASN A 185 7.31 -0.90 -8.37
CA ASN A 185 5.90 -1.09 -8.03
C ASN A 185 5.64 -0.86 -6.54
N ALA A 186 4.41 -0.45 -6.17
CA ALA A 186 4.03 -0.12 -4.80
C ALA A 186 4.94 0.92 -4.11
N PHE A 187 5.61 1.74 -4.90
CA PHE A 187 6.43 2.86 -4.45
C PHE A 187 5.96 4.10 -5.21
N SER A 188 5.20 4.99 -4.55
CA SER A 188 4.63 6.16 -5.23
C SER A 188 5.72 7.07 -5.75
N ILE A 189 5.47 7.80 -6.85
CA ILE A 189 6.49 8.71 -7.42
C ILE A 189 6.97 9.75 -6.40
N GLY A 190 6.10 10.28 -5.57
CA GLY A 190 6.51 11.23 -4.53
C GLY A 190 7.43 10.61 -3.49
N ASP A 191 7.11 9.39 -3.03
CA ASP A 191 7.95 8.66 -2.09
C ASP A 191 9.29 8.27 -2.74
N GLN A 192 9.32 7.89 -4.05
CA GLN A 192 10.56 7.64 -4.79
C GLN A 192 11.46 8.86 -4.82
N ILE A 193 10.90 10.03 -5.14
CA ILE A 193 11.65 11.30 -5.19
C ILE A 193 12.20 11.65 -3.81
N GLU A 194 11.40 11.59 -2.75
CA GLU A 194 11.88 11.87 -1.39
C GLU A 194 12.97 10.89 -0.95
N PHE A 195 12.83 9.62 -1.32
CA PHE A 195 13.84 8.60 -1.05
C PHE A 195 15.17 8.92 -1.77
N VAL A 196 15.10 9.24 -3.06
CA VAL A 196 16.31 9.56 -3.84
C VAL A 196 16.95 10.86 -3.34
N LEU A 197 16.16 11.88 -3.00
CA LEU A 197 16.69 13.12 -2.37
C LEU A 197 17.41 12.83 -1.05
N CYS A 198 16.87 11.91 -0.24
CA CYS A 198 17.47 11.53 1.03
C CYS A 198 18.83 10.85 0.87
N PHE A 199 19.00 9.95 -0.10
CA PHE A 199 20.16 9.07 -0.18
C PHE A 199 21.14 9.40 -1.32
N ALA A 200 20.72 10.12 -2.37
CA ALA A 200 21.56 10.40 -3.53
C ALA A 200 21.57 11.90 -3.91
N GLY A 201 20.50 12.64 -3.58
CA GLY A 201 20.45 14.08 -3.81
C GLY A 201 19.62 14.51 -5.01
N PRO A 202 19.62 15.83 -5.32
CA PRO A 202 18.68 16.43 -6.26
C PRO A 202 18.93 16.03 -7.72
N ARG A 203 20.15 15.75 -8.11
CA ARG A 203 20.50 15.37 -9.49
C ARG A 203 19.82 14.04 -9.87
N GLU A 204 20.00 13.04 -9.02
CA GLU A 204 19.40 11.71 -9.20
C GLU A 204 17.88 11.76 -9.07
N ALA A 205 17.37 12.60 -8.19
CA ALA A 205 15.92 12.83 -8.04
C ALA A 205 15.31 13.44 -9.30
N SER A 206 15.95 14.42 -9.95
CA SER A 206 15.52 14.96 -11.24
C SER A 206 15.51 13.91 -12.34
N GLN A 207 16.49 12.99 -12.37
CA GLN A 207 16.50 11.90 -13.35
C GLN A 207 15.34 10.92 -13.16
N VAL A 208 15.00 10.58 -11.90
CA VAL A 208 13.83 9.74 -11.60
C VAL A 208 12.53 10.46 -11.96
N LEU A 209 12.43 11.76 -11.67
CA LEU A 209 11.27 12.59 -12.03
C LEU A 209 11.12 12.66 -13.57
N GLN A 210 12.20 12.95 -14.30
CA GLN A 210 12.16 13.01 -15.77
C GLN A 210 11.69 11.70 -16.37
N ARG A 211 12.25 10.57 -15.91
CA ARG A 211 11.80 9.25 -16.37
C ARG A 211 10.31 9.01 -16.13
N PHE A 212 9.81 9.42 -14.97
CA PHE A 212 8.38 9.29 -14.69
C PHE A 212 7.54 10.13 -15.65
N VAL A 213 7.97 11.35 -15.93
CA VAL A 213 7.32 12.25 -16.91
C VAL A 213 7.31 11.59 -18.28
N ASP A 214 8.46 11.07 -18.76
CA ASP A 214 8.58 10.40 -20.05
C ASP A 214 7.65 9.19 -20.19
N LEU A 215 7.52 8.39 -19.12
CA LEU A 215 6.62 7.22 -19.07
C LEU A 215 5.14 7.59 -19.01
N ARG A 216 4.80 8.82 -18.67
CA ARG A 216 3.45 9.31 -18.48
C ARG A 216 3.11 10.47 -19.39
N SER A 217 3.50 10.35 -20.66
CA SER A 217 3.16 11.35 -21.69
C SER A 217 1.65 11.59 -21.82
N ASP A 218 0.82 10.60 -21.46
CA ASP A 218 -0.63 10.72 -21.33
C ASP A 218 -1.07 11.80 -20.34
N LEU A 219 -0.22 12.19 -19.38
CA LEU A 219 -0.50 13.17 -18.33
C LEU A 219 0.21 14.54 -18.55
N HIS A 220 0.99 14.75 -19.62
CA HIS A 220 1.77 15.98 -19.81
C HIS A 220 0.88 17.24 -19.69
N GLY A 221 -0.26 17.28 -20.39
CA GLY A 221 -1.19 18.41 -20.28
C GLY A 221 -1.74 18.66 -18.88
N ASP A 222 -1.94 17.59 -18.07
CA ASP A 222 -2.36 17.73 -16.67
C ASP A 222 -1.21 18.21 -15.79
N MET A 223 0.02 17.75 -16.05
CA MET A 223 1.22 18.18 -15.33
C MET A 223 1.50 19.66 -15.56
N HIS A 224 1.44 20.14 -16.80
CA HIS A 224 1.55 21.58 -17.10
C HIS A 224 0.54 22.42 -16.32
N ARG A 225 -0.74 22.06 -16.38
CA ARG A 225 -1.78 22.77 -15.65
C ARG A 225 -1.58 22.73 -14.13
N ALA A 226 -1.07 21.63 -13.61
CA ALA A 226 -0.77 21.47 -12.19
C ALA A 226 0.42 22.34 -11.76
N ILE A 227 1.49 22.41 -12.56
CA ILE A 227 2.67 23.27 -12.31
C ILE A 227 2.26 24.74 -12.33
N GLU A 228 1.57 25.21 -13.37
CA GLU A 228 1.08 26.59 -13.46
C GLU A 228 0.22 26.96 -12.24
N ARG A 229 -0.63 26.04 -11.79
CA ARG A 229 -1.47 26.25 -10.61
C ARG A 229 -0.62 26.41 -9.34
N VAL A 230 0.39 25.55 -9.13
CA VAL A 230 1.25 25.61 -7.95
C VAL A 230 2.18 26.83 -8.01
N GLU A 231 2.67 27.20 -9.20
CA GLU A 231 3.47 28.42 -9.37
C GLU A 231 2.68 29.67 -8.98
N ARG A 232 1.43 29.78 -9.40
CA ARG A 232 0.55 30.93 -9.14
C ARG A 232 0.01 30.97 -7.71
N LYS A 233 -0.38 29.82 -7.13
CA LYS A 233 -1.09 29.75 -5.84
C LYS A 233 -0.25 29.28 -4.67
N GLY A 234 0.98 28.78 -4.92
CA GLY A 234 1.81 28.12 -3.92
C GLY A 234 1.45 26.65 -3.74
N LEU A 235 2.20 25.98 -2.87
CA LEU A 235 1.97 24.58 -2.50
C LEU A 235 0.63 24.44 -1.75
N PRO A 236 -0.14 23.37 -2.01
CA PRO A 236 -1.35 23.09 -1.24
C PRO A 236 -1.00 22.72 0.21
N GLU A 237 -1.92 23.00 1.13
CA GLU A 237 -1.78 22.66 2.56
C GLU A 237 -1.61 21.16 2.80
N TYR A 238 -2.28 20.33 1.97
CA TYR A 238 -2.22 18.87 2.06
C TYR A 238 -1.46 18.28 0.88
N ALA A 239 -0.71 17.22 1.15
CA ALA A 239 0.00 16.49 0.11
C ALA A 239 -0.98 15.96 -0.95
N PRO A 240 -0.69 16.17 -2.24
CA PRO A 240 -1.55 15.73 -3.32
C PRO A 240 -1.51 14.21 -3.48
N THR A 241 -2.57 13.65 -4.08
CA THR A 241 -2.69 12.21 -4.36
C THR A 241 -2.69 11.88 -5.86
N GLY A 242 -3.00 12.85 -6.72
CA GLY A 242 -2.97 12.69 -8.18
C GLY A 242 -1.56 12.81 -8.74
N TYR A 243 -1.21 11.99 -9.74
CA TYR A 243 0.14 11.98 -10.31
C TYR A 243 0.63 13.35 -10.79
N ALA A 244 -0.18 14.06 -11.56
CA ALA A 244 0.17 15.39 -12.07
C ALA A 244 0.39 16.40 -10.93
N ASP A 245 -0.46 16.35 -9.91
CA ASP A 245 -0.33 17.22 -8.74
C ASP A 245 0.90 16.88 -7.89
N VAL A 246 1.26 15.60 -7.78
CA VAL A 246 2.51 15.17 -7.10
C VAL A 246 3.73 15.67 -7.87
N VAL A 247 3.74 15.56 -9.20
CA VAL A 247 4.84 16.10 -10.04
C VAL A 247 4.98 17.60 -9.83
N ALA A 248 3.89 18.37 -9.90
CA ALA A 248 3.91 19.81 -9.65
C ALA A 248 4.38 20.16 -8.24
N TRP A 249 3.98 19.35 -7.26
CA TRP A 249 4.36 19.55 -5.86
C TRP A 249 5.86 19.33 -5.67
N VAL A 250 6.45 18.21 -6.16
CA VAL A 250 7.89 17.92 -6.01
C VAL A 250 8.74 18.90 -6.81
N HIS A 251 8.28 19.32 -7.99
CA HIS A 251 8.91 20.39 -8.79
C HIS A 251 9.07 21.66 -7.94
N LYS A 252 8.00 22.15 -7.33
CA LYS A 252 8.01 23.38 -6.53
C LYS A 252 8.71 23.23 -5.19
N ALA A 253 8.37 22.17 -4.43
CA ALA A 253 8.88 21.97 -3.07
C ALA A 253 10.39 21.72 -3.03
N TYR A 254 10.89 20.91 -3.97
CA TYR A 254 12.29 20.50 -4.01
C TYR A 254 13.09 21.16 -5.13
N ARG A 255 12.46 22.06 -5.92
CA ARG A 255 13.08 22.75 -7.06
C ARG A 255 13.70 21.78 -8.06
N LEU A 256 13.00 20.69 -8.33
CA LEU A 256 13.42 19.70 -9.30
C LEU A 256 12.90 20.10 -10.68
N GLU A 257 13.77 20.05 -11.68
CA GLU A 257 13.42 20.31 -13.07
C GLU A 257 13.12 19.00 -13.78
N ALA A 258 12.11 19.01 -14.64
CA ALA A 258 11.79 17.98 -15.60
C ALA A 258 11.24 18.63 -16.87
N ASP A 259 11.64 18.14 -18.01
CA ASP A 259 11.09 18.53 -19.30
C ASP A 259 9.77 17.78 -19.53
N ILE A 260 8.68 18.51 -19.67
CA ILE A 260 7.34 17.93 -19.81
C ILE A 260 6.92 17.90 -21.30
N GLY A 261 7.76 18.35 -22.20
CA GLY A 261 7.49 18.34 -23.63
C GLY A 261 6.57 19.46 -24.14
#